data_e4b77f709c8719c4bccddc0a8dfed37d
#
_entry.id   e4b77f709c8719c4bccddc0a8dfed37d
#
_cell.length_a   1.000
_cell.length_b   1.000
_cell.length_c   1.000
_cell.angle_alpha   90.00
_cell.angle_beta   90.00
_cell.angle_gamma   90.00
#
_symmetry.space_group_name_H-M   'P 1'
#
loop_
_entity.id
_entity.type
_entity.pdbx_description
1 polymer ?
#
loop_
_entity_poly.entity_id
_entity_poly.type
_entity_poly.pdbx_seq_one_letter_code
_entity_poly.pdbx_strand_id
1 'polypeptide(L)'
;VIEGDFTASCFINTDLSDNQITAFYPGAMAQAHRQRLPLDGHRPDFVIIAPNDPAAMAQLVIECQTNNIPYLYDPSMQAPRMNGPELLAGCRSAAALIGNDYEFAMMAEKIGCTEEELHQVVGLTVVTKGGEGATIYQNGQVYEIPAAKPTIVADPTGAGDAFRAGFVRGYLAGLPMPVTGRIASLTACYAIEHHGTQEHRHTKAEFMARYEENFGAEPLLAELFG
;
A
#
# COMPACT_ATOMS: atom_id res chain seq x y z
N VAL A 1 16.90 17.96 -4.71
CA VAL A 1 17.60 17.71 -6.00
C VAL A 1 19.01 17.20 -5.67
N ILE A 2 19.44 16.15 -6.37
CA ILE A 2 20.79 15.60 -6.27
C ILE A 2 21.51 15.93 -7.58
N GLU A 3 22.52 16.79 -7.49
CA GLU A 3 23.30 17.21 -8.66
C GLU A 3 24.06 16.02 -9.25
N GLY A 4 24.02 15.89 -10.57
CA GLY A 4 24.71 14.84 -11.32
C GLY A 4 24.00 13.48 -11.33
N ASP A 5 22.80 13.38 -10.77
CA ASP A 5 21.98 12.16 -10.81
C ASP A 5 20.62 12.42 -11.48
N PHE A 6 20.01 11.35 -11.97
CA PHE A 6 18.70 11.39 -12.63
C PHE A 6 17.58 10.96 -11.66
N THR A 7 16.36 11.37 -11.96
CA THR A 7 15.17 10.84 -11.30
C THR A 7 15.09 9.32 -11.51
N ALA A 8 14.62 8.60 -10.51
CA ALA A 8 14.32 7.16 -10.62
C ALA A 8 13.42 6.91 -11.85
N SER A 9 13.73 5.89 -12.61
CA SER A 9 13.01 5.58 -13.85
C SER A 9 12.72 4.09 -13.94
N CYS A 10 11.51 3.77 -14.36
CA CYS A 10 11.04 2.40 -14.52
C CYS A 10 10.62 2.19 -15.98
N PHE A 11 11.19 1.17 -16.61
CA PHE A 11 10.82 0.75 -17.96
C PHE A 11 10.14 -0.60 -17.88
N ILE A 12 8.86 -0.63 -18.20
CA ILE A 12 8.01 -1.83 -18.10
C ILE A 12 7.68 -2.30 -19.51
N ASN A 13 8.07 -3.52 -19.84
CA ASN A 13 7.66 -4.19 -21.06
C ASN A 13 6.58 -5.22 -20.73
N THR A 14 5.40 -5.04 -21.28
CA THR A 14 4.25 -5.92 -21.08
C THR A 14 3.99 -6.74 -22.35
N ASP A 15 3.81 -8.05 -22.22
CA ASP A 15 3.40 -8.90 -23.32
C ASP A 15 1.86 -8.96 -23.48
N LEU A 16 1.37 -9.70 -24.48
CA LEU A 16 -0.05 -9.82 -24.75
C LEU A 16 -0.82 -10.66 -23.70
N SER A 17 -0.13 -11.24 -22.74
CA SER A 17 -0.69 -12.00 -21.62
C SER A 17 -0.52 -11.25 -20.30
N ASP A 18 -0.25 -9.95 -20.35
CA ASP A 18 -0.02 -9.05 -19.21
C ASP A 18 1.18 -9.41 -18.32
N ASN A 19 2.10 -10.27 -18.81
CA ASN A 19 3.36 -10.50 -18.12
C ASN A 19 4.28 -9.29 -18.29
N GLN A 20 4.88 -8.82 -17.21
CA GLN A 20 5.71 -7.64 -17.19
C GLN A 20 7.18 -7.97 -16.89
N ILE A 21 8.08 -7.43 -17.69
CA ILE A 21 9.52 -7.37 -17.41
C ILE A 21 9.86 -5.93 -17.10
N THR A 22 10.39 -5.70 -15.90
CA THR A 22 10.71 -4.37 -15.40
C THR A 22 12.21 -4.15 -15.34
N ALA A 23 12.69 -3.07 -15.98
CA ALA A 23 14.03 -2.55 -15.81
C ALA A 23 13.96 -1.25 -14.99
N PHE A 24 14.55 -1.25 -13.79
CA PHE A 24 14.48 -0.14 -12.86
C PHE A 24 15.84 0.51 -12.65
N TYR A 25 15.90 1.82 -12.88
CA TYR A 25 17.05 2.66 -12.55
C TYR A 25 16.74 3.49 -11.31
N PRO A 26 17.41 3.26 -10.18
CA PRO A 26 17.08 3.93 -8.93
C PRO A 26 17.42 5.42 -8.91
N GLY A 27 18.43 5.86 -9.63
CA GLY A 27 18.84 7.27 -9.69
C GLY A 27 18.94 7.91 -8.30
N ALA A 28 18.44 9.12 -8.18
CA ALA A 28 18.43 9.88 -6.93
C ALA A 28 17.72 9.15 -5.77
N MET A 29 16.81 8.21 -6.05
CA MET A 29 16.16 7.40 -5.00
C MET A 29 17.17 6.56 -4.20
N ALA A 30 18.27 6.11 -4.80
CA ALA A 30 19.33 5.39 -4.09
C ALA A 30 19.99 6.21 -2.96
N GLN A 31 19.73 7.51 -2.91
CA GLN A 31 20.24 8.44 -1.89
C GLN A 31 19.14 8.91 -0.93
N ALA A 32 17.96 8.29 -0.97
CA ALA A 32 16.80 8.68 -0.14
C ALA A 32 17.11 8.61 1.37
N HIS A 33 18.02 7.72 1.81
CA HIS A 33 18.50 7.61 3.18
C HIS A 33 19.15 8.89 3.73
N ARG A 34 19.51 9.86 2.87
CA ARG A 34 20.01 11.18 3.28
C ARG A 34 18.89 12.13 3.72
N GLN A 35 17.64 11.79 3.41
CA GLN A 35 16.48 12.57 3.81
C GLN A 35 15.94 12.07 5.15
N ARG A 36 15.39 12.98 5.93
CA ARG A 36 14.77 12.72 7.24
C ARG A 36 13.29 13.07 7.19
N LEU A 37 12.52 12.53 8.13
CA LEU A 37 11.15 12.99 8.32
C LEU A 37 11.17 14.50 8.65
N PRO A 38 10.29 15.30 8.01
CA PRO A 38 10.19 16.74 8.28
C PRO A 38 9.47 16.94 9.62
N LEU A 39 10.23 16.93 10.72
CA LEU A 39 9.70 17.10 12.09
C LEU A 39 9.66 18.56 12.52
N ASP A 40 10.38 19.44 11.81
CA ASP A 40 10.44 20.87 12.09
C ASP A 40 9.19 21.57 11.53
N GLY A 41 8.27 21.93 12.42
CA GLY A 41 7.08 22.72 12.11
C GLY A 41 5.81 21.92 11.83
N HIS A 42 5.87 20.78 11.15
CA HIS A 42 4.71 19.95 10.85
C HIS A 42 5.05 18.47 11.03
N ARG A 43 4.85 17.97 12.25
CA ARG A 43 4.96 16.54 12.52
C ARG A 43 3.85 15.81 11.76
N PRO A 44 4.17 14.77 10.97
CA PRO A 44 3.13 13.97 10.32
C PRO A 44 2.33 13.18 11.35
N ASP A 45 1.02 13.08 11.16
CA ASP A 45 0.13 12.28 12.00
C ASP A 45 0.23 10.79 11.66
N PHE A 46 0.63 10.49 10.43
CA PHE A 46 0.78 9.14 9.91
C PHE A 46 1.79 9.10 8.75
N VAL A 47 2.56 8.02 8.64
CA VAL A 47 3.56 7.85 7.58
C VAL A 47 3.26 6.58 6.79
N ILE A 48 3.40 6.63 5.48
CA ILE A 48 3.42 5.45 4.61
C ILE A 48 4.87 5.16 4.24
N ILE A 49 5.41 4.04 4.74
CA ILE A 49 6.73 3.56 4.36
C ILE A 49 6.55 2.58 3.20
N ALA A 50 6.55 3.11 1.98
CA ALA A 50 6.38 2.41 0.72
C ALA A 50 7.74 2.07 0.10
N PRO A 51 7.79 1.27 -1.00
CA PRO A 51 9.05 0.88 -1.64
C PRO A 51 9.96 2.05 -1.96
N ASN A 52 11.14 2.03 -1.37
CA ASN A 52 12.19 3.03 -1.52
C ASN A 52 13.58 2.36 -1.37
N ASP A 53 14.65 3.13 -1.31
CA ASP A 53 15.95 2.60 -0.90
C ASP A 53 15.83 1.84 0.45
N PRO A 54 16.28 0.57 0.56
CA PRO A 54 16.13 -0.21 1.80
C PRO A 54 16.70 0.49 3.04
N ALA A 55 17.84 1.20 2.90
CA ALA A 55 18.42 1.96 4.00
C ALA A 55 17.52 3.15 4.42
N ALA A 56 16.87 3.81 3.46
CA ALA A 56 15.90 4.86 3.75
C ALA A 56 14.65 4.30 4.45
N MET A 57 14.16 3.16 4.02
CA MET A 57 13.01 2.49 4.67
C MET A 57 13.33 2.13 6.12
N ALA A 58 14.48 1.50 6.37
CA ALA A 58 14.92 1.15 7.72
C ALA A 58 15.07 2.39 8.61
N GLN A 59 15.61 3.48 8.07
CA GLN A 59 15.73 4.74 8.77
C GLN A 59 14.38 5.36 9.11
N LEU A 60 13.42 5.39 8.17
CA LEU A 60 12.07 5.90 8.41
C LEU A 60 11.35 5.08 9.49
N VAL A 61 11.54 3.76 9.53
CA VAL A 61 11.03 2.91 10.62
C VAL A 61 11.57 3.39 11.98
N ILE A 62 12.88 3.58 12.10
CA ILE A 62 13.51 4.06 13.33
C ILE A 62 12.99 5.46 13.71
N GLU A 63 12.87 6.37 12.75
CA GLU A 63 12.37 7.71 13.00
C GLU A 63 10.91 7.73 13.44
N CYS A 64 10.05 6.92 12.82
CA CYS A 64 8.66 6.76 13.24
C CYS A 64 8.55 6.20 14.66
N GLN A 65 9.32 5.16 14.98
CA GLN A 65 9.35 4.55 16.32
C GLN A 65 9.86 5.54 17.38
N THR A 66 10.97 6.23 17.12
CA THR A 66 11.57 7.19 18.05
C THR A 66 10.64 8.36 18.35
N ASN A 67 9.86 8.78 17.37
CA ASN A 67 8.94 9.91 17.50
C ASN A 67 7.49 9.51 17.80
N ASN A 68 7.22 8.22 18.02
CA ASN A 68 5.86 7.68 18.23
C ASN A 68 4.88 8.10 17.13
N ILE A 69 5.31 8.04 15.86
CA ILE A 69 4.47 8.32 14.69
C ILE A 69 3.98 6.98 14.14
N PRO A 70 2.66 6.76 14.06
CA PRO A 70 2.14 5.53 13.47
C PRO A 70 2.46 5.47 11.98
N TYR A 71 2.71 4.27 11.47
CA TYR A 71 3.02 4.09 10.05
C TYR A 71 2.39 2.82 9.48
N LEU A 72 2.05 2.88 8.20
CA LEU A 72 1.80 1.74 7.36
C LEU A 72 3.12 1.28 6.75
N TYR A 73 3.40 -0.02 6.81
CA TYR A 73 4.58 -0.62 6.21
C TYR A 73 4.21 -1.41 4.96
N ASP A 74 4.88 -1.11 3.86
CA ASP A 74 4.71 -1.78 2.57
C ASP A 74 6.09 -1.94 1.91
N PRO A 75 6.83 -3.03 2.20
CA PRO A 75 8.12 -3.25 1.58
C PRO A 75 8.02 -3.68 0.10
N SER A 76 6.90 -4.28 -0.33
CA SER A 76 6.59 -4.65 -1.71
C SER A 76 7.84 -5.15 -2.48
N MET A 77 8.11 -4.59 -3.64
CA MET A 77 9.25 -4.96 -4.49
C MET A 77 10.64 -4.75 -3.87
N GLN A 78 10.76 -4.16 -2.69
CA GLN A 78 12.03 -4.10 -1.94
C GLN A 78 12.22 -5.30 -1.01
N ALA A 79 11.17 -6.04 -0.67
CA ALA A 79 11.26 -7.23 0.18
C ALA A 79 12.32 -8.25 -0.28
N PRO A 80 12.52 -8.53 -1.59
CA PRO A 80 13.59 -9.40 -2.06
C PRO A 80 15.01 -8.91 -1.69
N ARG A 81 15.22 -7.60 -1.57
CA ARG A 81 16.52 -6.97 -1.29
C ARG A 81 16.80 -6.78 0.20
N MET A 82 15.80 -6.91 1.04
CA MET A 82 15.89 -6.77 2.50
C MET A 82 16.13 -8.13 3.15
N ASN A 83 16.79 -8.14 4.31
CA ASN A 83 16.94 -9.34 5.11
C ASN A 83 15.79 -9.51 6.12
N GLY A 84 15.67 -10.71 6.73
CA GLY A 84 14.59 -11.00 7.67
C GLY A 84 14.54 -10.08 8.90
N PRO A 85 15.67 -9.79 9.58
CA PRO A 85 15.72 -8.82 10.67
C PRO A 85 15.25 -7.41 10.29
N GLU A 86 15.59 -6.90 9.12
CA GLU A 86 15.13 -5.60 8.62
C GLU A 86 13.62 -5.58 8.38
N LEU A 87 13.08 -6.63 7.72
CA LEU A 87 11.66 -6.79 7.49
C LEU A 87 10.89 -6.88 8.81
N LEU A 88 11.37 -7.72 9.74
CA LEU A 88 10.75 -7.89 11.05
C LEU A 88 10.75 -6.58 11.87
N ALA A 89 11.81 -5.80 11.80
CA ALA A 89 11.88 -4.49 12.46
C ALA A 89 10.82 -3.53 11.92
N GLY A 90 10.60 -3.52 10.60
CA GLY A 90 9.53 -2.75 9.96
C GLY A 90 8.13 -3.20 10.38
N CYS A 91 7.91 -4.51 10.51
CA CYS A 91 6.63 -5.09 10.87
C CYS A 91 6.22 -4.82 12.33
N ARG A 92 7.14 -4.99 13.30
CA ARG A 92 6.84 -5.04 14.74
C ARG A 92 6.12 -3.83 15.32
N SER A 93 6.31 -2.66 14.75
CA SER A 93 5.73 -1.40 15.25
C SER A 93 4.84 -0.72 14.21
N ALA A 94 4.57 -1.38 13.09
CA ALA A 94 3.67 -0.88 12.08
C ALA A 94 2.23 -0.84 12.60
N ALA A 95 1.52 0.24 12.33
CA ALA A 95 0.08 0.32 12.57
C ALA A 95 -0.69 -0.60 11.61
N ALA A 96 -0.14 -0.81 10.40
CA ALA A 96 -0.63 -1.77 9.43
C ALA A 96 0.50 -2.27 8.52
N LEU A 97 0.43 -3.53 8.08
CA LEU A 97 1.26 -4.10 7.02
C LEU A 97 0.37 -4.38 5.81
N ILE A 98 0.82 -3.98 4.63
CA ILE A 98 0.11 -4.24 3.38
C ILE A 98 1.06 -4.85 2.35
N GLY A 99 0.54 -5.74 1.53
CA GLY A 99 1.25 -6.38 0.43
C GLY A 99 0.32 -7.35 -0.30
N ASN A 100 0.82 -8.01 -1.35
CA ASN A 100 0.11 -9.11 -1.97
C ASN A 100 0.47 -10.45 -1.31
N ASP A 101 -0.23 -11.51 -1.67
CA ASP A 101 -0.03 -12.87 -1.14
C ASP A 101 1.40 -13.38 -1.33
N TYR A 102 1.99 -13.15 -2.52
CA TYR A 102 3.38 -13.54 -2.80
C TYR A 102 4.37 -12.78 -1.90
N GLU A 103 4.16 -11.50 -1.67
CA GLU A 103 5.00 -10.67 -0.81
C GLU A 103 4.91 -11.11 0.66
N PHE A 104 3.72 -11.47 1.14
CA PHE A 104 3.54 -12.00 2.49
C PHE A 104 4.26 -13.35 2.68
N ALA A 105 4.12 -14.29 1.75
CA ALA A 105 4.83 -15.55 1.78
C ALA A 105 6.36 -15.35 1.81
N MET A 106 6.87 -14.45 0.95
CA MET A 106 8.30 -14.11 0.91
C MET A 106 8.79 -13.46 2.21
N MET A 107 8.02 -12.52 2.78
CA MET A 107 8.38 -11.90 4.05
C MET A 107 8.42 -12.92 5.18
N ALA A 108 7.42 -13.79 5.28
CA ALA A 108 7.35 -14.84 6.28
C ALA A 108 8.56 -15.79 6.19
N GLU A 109 8.90 -16.25 4.98
CA GLU A 109 10.08 -17.08 4.73
C GLU A 109 11.38 -16.39 5.19
N LYS A 110 11.60 -15.14 4.80
CA LYS A 110 12.81 -14.38 5.15
C LYS A 110 12.92 -14.08 6.64
N ILE A 111 11.80 -13.82 7.30
CA ILE A 111 11.74 -13.59 8.75
C ILE A 111 11.92 -14.91 9.51
N GLY A 112 11.59 -16.05 8.91
CA GLY A 112 11.64 -17.37 9.54
C GLY A 112 10.40 -17.66 10.41
N CYS A 113 9.22 -17.21 9.98
CA CYS A 113 7.94 -17.42 10.62
C CYS A 113 6.87 -17.90 9.61
N THR A 114 5.70 -18.26 10.09
CA THR A 114 4.54 -18.50 9.23
C THR A 114 3.83 -17.16 8.89
N GLU A 115 3.00 -17.14 7.84
CA GLU A 115 2.17 -15.97 7.53
C GLU A 115 1.21 -15.64 8.67
N GLU A 116 0.66 -16.67 9.34
CA GLU A 116 -0.22 -16.48 10.51
C GLU A 116 0.50 -15.80 11.67
N GLU A 117 1.75 -16.21 11.97
CA GLU A 117 2.58 -15.53 12.97
C GLU A 117 2.89 -14.09 12.56
N LEU A 118 3.12 -13.83 11.27
CA LEU A 118 3.34 -12.48 10.76
C LEU A 118 2.10 -11.59 10.95
N HIS A 119 0.89 -12.12 10.70
CA HIS A 119 -0.37 -11.41 10.98
C HIS A 119 -0.51 -11.04 12.47
N GLN A 120 -0.10 -11.93 13.38
CA GLN A 120 -0.12 -11.68 14.82
C GLN A 120 0.89 -10.63 15.26
N VAL A 121 2.08 -10.61 14.65
CA VAL A 121 3.15 -9.63 14.96
C VAL A 121 2.70 -8.19 14.70
N VAL A 122 1.97 -7.96 13.61
CA VAL A 122 1.56 -6.60 13.22
C VAL A 122 0.19 -6.22 13.81
N GLY A 123 -0.71 -7.19 13.98
CA GLY A 123 -2.06 -6.95 14.50
C GLY A 123 -3.08 -6.42 13.49
N LEU A 124 -2.64 -5.73 12.44
CA LEU A 124 -3.45 -5.33 11.29
C LEU A 124 -2.67 -5.57 10.00
N THR A 125 -3.12 -6.51 9.20
CA THR A 125 -2.49 -6.84 7.92
C THR A 125 -3.53 -6.88 6.80
N VAL A 126 -3.11 -6.46 5.62
CA VAL A 126 -3.94 -6.39 4.42
C VAL A 126 -3.24 -7.12 3.29
N VAL A 127 -3.80 -8.26 2.89
CA VAL A 127 -3.28 -9.11 1.82
C VAL A 127 -4.13 -8.90 0.57
N THR A 128 -3.55 -8.24 -0.45
CA THR A 128 -4.23 -8.02 -1.73
C THR A 128 -4.08 -9.25 -2.64
N LYS A 129 -5.14 -9.58 -3.39
CA LYS A 129 -5.24 -10.78 -4.24
C LYS A 129 -5.67 -10.43 -5.67
N GLY A 130 -5.33 -9.24 -6.14
CA GLY A 130 -5.71 -8.76 -7.47
C GLY A 130 -7.22 -8.78 -7.69
N GLY A 131 -7.67 -9.43 -8.76
CA GLY A 131 -9.09 -9.53 -9.11
C GLY A 131 -9.95 -10.34 -8.12
N GLU A 132 -9.34 -11.05 -7.17
CA GLU A 132 -10.04 -11.75 -6.09
C GLU A 132 -10.33 -10.84 -4.88
N GLY A 133 -9.82 -9.60 -4.89
CA GLY A 133 -10.02 -8.63 -3.82
C GLY A 133 -8.89 -8.62 -2.80
N ALA A 134 -9.23 -8.63 -1.51
CA ALA A 134 -8.24 -8.61 -0.44
C ALA A 134 -8.77 -9.29 0.82
N THR A 135 -7.85 -9.74 1.69
CA THR A 135 -8.19 -10.20 3.04
C THR A 135 -7.55 -9.26 4.06
N ILE A 136 -8.33 -8.80 5.02
CA ILE A 136 -7.84 -7.98 6.14
C ILE A 136 -7.88 -8.82 7.42
N TYR A 137 -6.75 -8.92 8.09
CA TYR A 137 -6.63 -9.57 9.40
C TYR A 137 -6.44 -8.48 10.46
N GLN A 138 -7.32 -8.43 11.45
CA GLN A 138 -7.24 -7.46 12.54
C GLN A 138 -7.59 -8.11 13.88
N ASN A 139 -6.64 -8.20 14.80
CA ASN A 139 -6.86 -8.70 16.15
C ASN A 139 -7.58 -10.06 16.22
N GLY A 140 -7.20 -10.98 15.32
CA GLY A 140 -7.80 -12.32 15.23
C GLY A 140 -9.11 -12.39 14.43
N GLN A 141 -9.62 -11.26 13.94
CA GLN A 141 -10.75 -11.22 13.00
C GLN A 141 -10.25 -11.21 11.57
N VAL A 142 -10.99 -11.83 10.68
CA VAL A 142 -10.69 -11.91 9.23
C VAL A 142 -11.86 -11.31 8.46
N TYR A 143 -11.54 -10.40 7.56
CA TYR A 143 -12.50 -9.75 6.68
C TYR A 143 -12.12 -9.99 5.22
N GLU A 144 -12.99 -10.70 4.50
CA GLU A 144 -12.86 -10.87 3.05
C GLU A 144 -13.46 -9.66 2.34
N ILE A 145 -12.64 -9.00 1.54
CA ILE A 145 -13.00 -7.78 0.81
C ILE A 145 -13.14 -8.12 -0.68
N PRO A 146 -14.33 -7.99 -1.23
CA PRO A 146 -14.52 -8.25 -2.66
C PRO A 146 -13.82 -7.21 -3.52
N ALA A 147 -13.32 -7.63 -4.70
CA ALA A 147 -12.85 -6.69 -5.70
C ALA A 147 -14.01 -5.86 -6.27
N ALA A 148 -13.82 -4.55 -6.42
CA ALA A 148 -14.71 -3.72 -7.22
C ALA A 148 -14.61 -4.13 -8.69
N LYS A 149 -15.73 -4.11 -9.40
CA LYS A 149 -15.78 -4.52 -10.82
C LYS A 149 -15.32 -3.38 -11.71
N PRO A 150 -14.22 -3.53 -12.46
CA PRO A 150 -13.82 -2.54 -13.45
C PRO A 150 -14.74 -2.60 -14.68
N THR A 151 -14.93 -1.45 -15.31
CA THR A 151 -15.59 -1.37 -16.63
C THR A 151 -14.68 -1.84 -17.75
N ILE A 152 -13.38 -1.61 -17.58
CA ILE A 152 -12.30 -2.04 -18.44
C ILE A 152 -11.03 -2.19 -17.62
N VAL A 153 -10.14 -3.10 -17.98
CA VAL A 153 -8.78 -3.14 -17.46
C VAL A 153 -7.86 -2.57 -18.54
N ALA A 154 -7.42 -1.33 -18.34
CA ALA A 154 -6.55 -0.64 -19.29
C ALA A 154 -5.07 -0.78 -18.92
N ASP A 155 -4.74 -0.66 -17.62
CA ASP A 155 -3.36 -0.76 -17.12
C ASP A 155 -3.40 -1.15 -15.63
N PRO A 156 -2.88 -2.34 -15.23
CA PRO A 156 -2.85 -2.76 -13.82
C PRO A 156 -1.80 -2.02 -12.99
N THR A 157 -0.91 -1.24 -13.62
CA THR A 157 0.18 -0.54 -12.94
C THR A 157 -0.36 0.52 -12.00
N GLY A 158 0.07 0.47 -10.73
CA GLY A 158 -0.39 1.41 -9.71
C GLY A 158 -1.66 1.00 -8.96
N ALA A 159 -2.26 -0.16 -9.29
CA ALA A 159 -3.43 -0.68 -8.56
C ALA A 159 -3.16 -0.81 -7.05
N GLY A 160 -1.99 -1.34 -6.67
CA GLY A 160 -1.57 -1.48 -5.28
C GLY A 160 -1.40 -0.13 -4.58
N ASP A 161 -0.84 0.87 -5.26
CA ASP A 161 -0.68 2.23 -4.73
C ASP A 161 -2.03 2.90 -4.48
N ALA A 162 -2.95 2.76 -5.42
CA ALA A 162 -4.31 3.27 -5.31
C ALA A 162 -5.11 2.55 -4.20
N PHE A 163 -4.98 1.21 -4.10
CA PHE A 163 -5.56 0.44 -3.01
C PHE A 163 -5.06 0.96 -1.65
N ARG A 164 -3.76 1.10 -1.49
CA ARG A 164 -3.12 1.63 -0.27
C ARG A 164 -3.63 3.02 0.08
N ALA A 165 -3.76 3.92 -0.90
CA ALA A 165 -4.30 5.26 -0.69
C ALA A 165 -5.74 5.23 -0.17
N GLY A 166 -6.60 4.43 -0.79
CA GLY A 166 -7.98 4.21 -0.35
C GLY A 166 -8.07 3.58 1.04
N PHE A 167 -7.22 2.59 1.32
CA PHE A 167 -7.13 1.96 2.64
C PHE A 167 -6.75 2.97 3.72
N VAL A 168 -5.68 3.73 3.52
CA VAL A 168 -5.22 4.74 4.49
C VAL A 168 -6.30 5.81 4.72
N ARG A 169 -7.01 6.24 3.67
CA ARG A 169 -8.10 7.20 3.81
C ARG A 169 -9.22 6.68 4.73
N GLY A 170 -9.67 5.44 4.55
CA GLY A 170 -10.69 4.82 5.39
C GLY A 170 -10.19 4.55 6.82
N TYR A 171 -8.95 4.07 6.93
CA TYR A 171 -8.30 3.78 8.21
C TYR A 171 -8.17 5.04 9.09
N LEU A 172 -7.67 6.14 8.54
CA LEU A 172 -7.52 7.40 9.26
C LEU A 172 -8.85 8.08 9.60
N ALA A 173 -9.91 7.76 8.85
CA ALA A 173 -11.26 8.19 9.20
C ALA A 173 -11.91 7.31 10.30
N GLY A 174 -11.22 6.26 10.77
CA GLY A 174 -11.75 5.34 11.78
C GLY A 174 -12.89 4.45 11.31
N LEU A 175 -13.02 4.23 9.99
CA LEU A 175 -14.08 3.40 9.44
C LEU A 175 -13.86 1.90 9.76
N PRO A 176 -14.94 1.10 9.85
CA PRO A 176 -14.83 -0.35 9.99
C PRO A 176 -13.99 -0.96 8.84
N MET A 177 -13.21 -2.02 9.14
CA MET A 177 -12.33 -2.64 8.15
C MET A 177 -13.05 -3.11 6.87
N PRO A 178 -14.26 -3.68 6.92
CA PRO A 178 -14.99 -4.01 5.69
C PRO A 178 -15.28 -2.80 4.80
N VAL A 179 -15.60 -1.65 5.38
CA VAL A 179 -15.85 -0.40 4.64
C VAL A 179 -14.53 0.15 4.10
N THR A 180 -13.50 0.21 4.94
CA THR A 180 -12.13 0.64 4.58
C THR A 180 -11.59 -0.17 3.40
N GLY A 181 -11.70 -1.50 3.47
CA GLY A 181 -11.24 -2.38 2.39
C GLY A 181 -12.02 -2.19 1.07
N ARG A 182 -13.34 -1.98 1.13
CA ARG A 182 -14.16 -1.70 -0.07
C ARG A 182 -13.80 -0.36 -0.69
N ILE A 183 -13.52 0.68 0.12
CA ILE A 183 -13.00 1.97 -0.37
C ILE A 183 -11.68 1.75 -1.10
N ALA A 184 -10.76 0.99 -0.51
CA ALA A 184 -9.47 0.66 -1.10
C ALA A 184 -9.63 -0.08 -2.44
N SER A 185 -10.50 -1.10 -2.47
CA SER A 185 -10.81 -1.88 -3.66
C SER A 185 -11.37 -1.02 -4.80
N LEU A 186 -12.30 -0.11 -4.48
CA LEU A 186 -12.88 0.80 -5.47
C LEU A 186 -11.84 1.82 -5.97
N THR A 187 -10.97 2.32 -5.11
CA THR A 187 -9.89 3.24 -5.51
C THR A 187 -8.92 2.56 -6.48
N ALA A 188 -8.54 1.30 -6.21
CA ALA A 188 -7.74 0.50 -7.13
C ALA A 188 -8.44 0.26 -8.47
N CYS A 189 -9.76 0.02 -8.44
CA CYS A 189 -10.58 -0.16 -9.63
C CYS A 189 -10.54 1.07 -10.55
N TYR A 190 -10.64 2.27 -10.01
CA TYR A 190 -10.49 3.51 -10.80
C TYR A 190 -9.08 3.62 -11.43
N ALA A 191 -8.03 3.20 -10.72
CA ALA A 191 -6.67 3.28 -11.24
C ALA A 191 -6.47 2.37 -12.46
N ILE A 192 -6.90 1.11 -12.39
CA ILE A 192 -6.69 0.13 -13.46
C ILE A 192 -7.49 0.40 -14.74
N GLU A 193 -8.47 1.29 -14.69
CA GLU A 193 -9.30 1.68 -15.84
C GLU A 193 -8.63 2.73 -16.74
N HIS A 194 -7.45 3.23 -16.35
CA HIS A 194 -6.74 4.27 -17.08
C HIS A 194 -5.29 3.85 -17.33
N HIS A 195 -4.73 4.26 -18.46
CA HIS A 195 -3.30 4.13 -18.68
C HIS A 195 -2.53 5.14 -17.83
N GLY A 196 -1.52 4.64 -17.14
CA GLY A 196 -0.71 5.45 -16.23
C GLY A 196 -1.25 5.44 -14.79
N THR A 197 -0.33 5.57 -13.84
CA THR A 197 -0.58 5.32 -12.42
C THR A 197 -1.40 6.40 -11.72
N GLN A 198 -1.56 7.60 -12.32
CA GLN A 198 -2.15 8.78 -11.67
C GLN A 198 -3.14 9.53 -12.58
N GLU A 199 -3.57 8.92 -13.69
CA GLU A 199 -4.47 9.58 -14.65
C GLU A 199 -5.96 9.42 -14.31
N HIS A 200 -6.30 8.51 -13.39
CA HIS A 200 -7.66 8.29 -12.93
C HIS A 200 -8.20 9.50 -12.15
N ARG A 201 -9.47 9.82 -12.38
CA ARG A 201 -10.18 10.92 -11.70
C ARG A 201 -11.60 10.51 -11.42
N HIS A 202 -12.14 10.97 -10.32
CA HIS A 202 -13.54 10.83 -9.98
C HIS A 202 -13.96 11.96 -9.04
N THR A 203 -15.22 12.34 -9.12
CA THR A 203 -15.86 13.21 -8.14
C THR A 203 -16.33 12.38 -6.94
N LYS A 204 -16.61 13.06 -5.84
CA LYS A 204 -17.26 12.46 -4.66
C LYS A 204 -18.56 11.72 -5.03
N ALA A 205 -19.41 12.36 -5.84
CA ALA A 205 -20.69 11.78 -6.23
C ALA A 205 -20.52 10.50 -7.06
N GLU A 206 -19.61 10.50 -8.02
CA GLU A 206 -19.28 9.31 -8.83
C GLU A 206 -18.74 8.18 -7.97
N PHE A 207 -17.84 8.48 -7.03
CA PHE A 207 -17.29 7.48 -6.12
C PHE A 207 -18.38 6.84 -5.25
N MET A 208 -19.26 7.64 -4.66
CA MET A 208 -20.36 7.16 -3.83
C MET A 208 -21.34 6.30 -4.61
N ALA A 209 -21.75 6.74 -5.80
CA ALA A 209 -22.67 5.99 -6.67
C ALA A 209 -22.07 4.64 -7.06
N ARG A 210 -20.81 4.63 -7.45
CA ARG A 210 -20.13 3.40 -7.85
C ARG A 210 -19.84 2.46 -6.67
N TYR A 211 -19.59 3.02 -5.50
CA TYR A 211 -19.48 2.19 -4.27
C TYR A 211 -20.80 1.47 -4.00
N GLU A 212 -21.93 2.20 -4.06
CA GLU A 212 -23.26 1.62 -3.85
C GLU A 212 -23.59 0.53 -4.89
N GLU A 213 -23.22 0.75 -6.14
CA GLU A 213 -23.38 -0.24 -7.22
C GLU A 213 -22.61 -1.54 -6.94
N ASN A 214 -21.38 -1.45 -6.43
CA ASN A 214 -20.52 -2.60 -6.21
C ASN A 214 -20.77 -3.33 -4.88
N PHE A 215 -21.11 -2.58 -3.82
CA PHE A 215 -21.07 -3.08 -2.45
C PHE A 215 -22.35 -2.81 -1.66
N GLY A 216 -23.31 -2.12 -2.23
CA GLY A 216 -24.52 -1.65 -1.55
C GLY A 216 -24.35 -0.31 -0.83
N ALA A 217 -25.44 0.21 -0.31
CA ALA A 217 -25.48 1.50 0.38
C ALA A 217 -24.64 1.46 1.68
N GLU A 218 -23.82 2.49 1.89
CA GLU A 218 -22.98 2.64 3.07
C GLU A 218 -23.08 4.07 3.62
N PRO A 219 -23.86 4.28 4.70
CA PRO A 219 -24.07 5.61 5.28
C PRO A 219 -22.78 6.30 5.75
N LEU A 220 -21.77 5.54 6.19
CA LEU A 220 -20.50 6.08 6.70
C LEU A 220 -19.66 6.77 5.62
N LEU A 221 -19.92 6.52 4.33
CA LEU A 221 -19.26 7.24 3.24
C LEU A 221 -19.57 8.73 3.24
N ALA A 222 -20.76 9.13 3.67
CA ALA A 222 -21.13 10.54 3.75
C ALA A 222 -20.21 11.30 4.72
N GLU A 223 -19.80 10.66 5.82
CA GLU A 223 -18.90 11.21 6.81
C GLU A 223 -17.46 11.33 6.26
N LEU A 224 -17.04 10.37 5.44
CA LEU A 224 -15.71 10.38 4.83
C LEU A 224 -15.46 11.58 3.93
N PHE A 225 -16.51 12.07 3.30
CA PHE A 225 -16.45 13.12 2.29
C PHE A 225 -17.10 14.45 2.75
N GLY A 226 -17.55 14.53 3.99
CA GLY A 226 -18.19 15.69 4.61
C GLY A 226 -17.30 16.91 4.76
#